data_bd72edb27839bf48d296cadf7f3a2bd2
#
_entry.id   bd72edb27839bf48d296cadf7f3a2bd2
#
_cell.length_a   1.000
_cell.length_b   1.000
_cell.length_c   1.000
_cell.angle_alpha   90.00
_cell.angle_beta   90.00
_cell.angle_gamma   90.00
#
_symmetry.space_group_name_H-M   'P 1'
#
loop_
_entity.id
_entity.type
_entity.pdbx_description
1 polymer ?
#
loop_
_entity_poly.entity_id
_entity_poly.type
_entity_poly.pdbx_seq_one_letter_code
_entity_poly.pdbx_strand_id
1 'polypeptide(L)'
;MRRLLVFACSCLLVAPQVTSAAWAAPSLAGTWFGQGQPGDKQSMYLDRLTADGKIHSRFRDCRSGKPVDSTEDGTWTLSGSILTIQVNFHNGQLMPRTDVYRLDAASPRDFKITYELLNFPYDERRVDDRFEMPSCQLTS
;
A
#
# COMPACT_ATOMS: atom_id res chain seq x y z
N MET A 1 -13.63 -38.44 -70.82
CA MET A 1 -12.78 -37.56 -69.99
C MET A 1 -13.62 -37.06 -68.80
N ARG A 2 -13.42 -37.68 -67.62
CA ARG A 2 -14.15 -37.30 -66.38
C ARG A 2 -13.20 -36.47 -65.48
N ARG A 3 -13.54 -35.21 -65.22
CA ARG A 3 -12.79 -34.35 -64.33
C ARG A 3 -13.30 -34.55 -62.90
N LEU A 4 -12.43 -35.04 -62.00
CA LEU A 4 -12.68 -35.10 -60.58
C LEU A 4 -12.38 -33.70 -60.01
N LEU A 5 -13.38 -33.12 -59.36
CA LEU A 5 -13.24 -31.92 -58.49
C LEU A 5 -12.95 -32.40 -57.05
N VAL A 6 -11.76 -32.10 -56.58
CA VAL A 6 -11.38 -32.32 -55.20
C VAL A 6 -11.75 -31.05 -54.38
N PHE A 7 -12.73 -31.16 -53.49
CA PHE A 7 -13.08 -30.12 -52.54
C PHE A 7 -12.13 -30.25 -51.33
N ALA A 8 -11.23 -29.29 -51.17
CA ALA A 8 -10.44 -29.17 -49.94
C ALA A 8 -11.26 -28.45 -48.87
N CYS A 9 -11.64 -29.17 -47.82
CA CYS A 9 -12.33 -28.64 -46.66
C CYS A 9 -11.28 -28.08 -45.67
N SER A 10 -11.07 -26.76 -45.62
CA SER A 10 -10.19 -26.10 -44.66
C SER A 10 -10.93 -25.89 -43.34
N CYS A 11 -10.67 -26.76 -42.37
CA CYS A 11 -11.12 -26.56 -40.98
C CYS A 11 -10.28 -25.46 -40.31
N LEU A 12 -10.85 -24.27 -40.14
CA LEU A 12 -10.28 -23.22 -39.30
C LEU A 12 -10.47 -23.58 -37.82
N LEU A 13 -9.38 -23.98 -37.18
CA LEU A 13 -9.34 -24.16 -35.72
C LEU A 13 -9.29 -22.78 -35.04
N VAL A 14 -10.43 -22.34 -34.51
CA VAL A 14 -10.50 -21.17 -33.65
C VAL A 14 -10.06 -21.62 -32.26
N ALA A 15 -8.85 -21.25 -31.85
CA ALA A 15 -8.37 -21.47 -30.49
C ALA A 15 -9.08 -20.52 -29.53
N PRO A 16 -9.62 -20.99 -28.39
CA PRO A 16 -10.20 -20.08 -27.39
C PRO A 16 -9.11 -19.18 -26.79
N GLN A 17 -9.26 -17.89 -26.95
CA GLN A 17 -8.42 -16.88 -26.30
C GLN A 17 -8.80 -16.86 -24.81
N VAL A 18 -7.99 -17.48 -23.97
CA VAL A 18 -8.11 -17.36 -22.51
C VAL A 18 -7.60 -15.96 -22.13
N THR A 19 -8.50 -15.00 -22.05
CA THR A 19 -8.19 -13.70 -21.47
C THR A 19 -7.99 -13.88 -19.97
N SER A 20 -6.74 -13.92 -19.51
CA SER A 20 -6.41 -13.82 -18.10
C SER A 20 -6.88 -12.44 -17.62
N ALA A 21 -7.94 -12.40 -16.81
CA ALA A 21 -8.32 -11.20 -16.09
C ALA A 21 -7.15 -10.86 -15.14
N ALA A 22 -6.36 -9.86 -15.50
CA ALA A 22 -5.38 -9.30 -14.61
C ALA A 22 -6.15 -8.73 -13.41
N TRP A 23 -5.96 -9.30 -12.24
CA TRP A 23 -6.49 -8.76 -11.01
C TRP A 23 -5.85 -7.39 -10.84
N ALA A 24 -6.64 -6.32 -10.99
CA ALA A 24 -6.17 -4.99 -10.68
C ALA A 24 -5.77 -4.97 -9.22
N ALA A 25 -4.49 -4.68 -8.93
CA ALA A 25 -4.03 -4.51 -7.57
C ALA A 25 -4.92 -3.45 -6.88
N PRO A 26 -5.38 -3.70 -5.65
CA PRO A 26 -6.20 -2.72 -4.95
C PRO A 26 -5.44 -1.41 -4.85
N SER A 27 -6.11 -0.30 -5.16
CA SER A 27 -5.53 1.02 -5.01
C SER A 27 -5.25 1.29 -3.53
N LEU A 28 -3.98 1.55 -3.18
CA LEU A 28 -3.61 1.99 -1.84
C LEU A 28 -3.92 3.47 -1.60
N ALA A 29 -4.35 4.24 -2.62
CA ALA A 29 -4.75 5.62 -2.41
C ALA A 29 -5.89 5.71 -1.40
N GLY A 30 -5.75 6.59 -0.40
CA GLY A 30 -6.70 6.75 0.71
C GLY A 30 -6.00 7.14 2.00
N THR A 31 -6.76 7.17 3.08
CA THR A 31 -6.26 7.46 4.42
C THR A 31 -6.26 6.18 5.26
N TRP A 32 -5.12 5.89 5.85
CA TRP A 32 -4.83 4.66 6.56
C TRP A 32 -4.33 4.95 7.97
N PHE A 33 -4.85 4.17 8.91
CA PHE A 33 -4.44 4.27 10.31
C PHE A 33 -3.84 2.95 10.78
N GLY A 34 -2.68 3.03 11.40
CA GLY A 34 -2.00 1.92 12.02
C GLY A 34 -1.48 2.28 13.41
N GLN A 35 -1.17 1.25 14.17
CA GLN A 35 -0.38 1.36 15.38
C GLN A 35 1.03 0.90 15.07
N GLY A 36 1.99 1.30 15.89
CA GLY A 36 3.38 0.91 15.75
C GLY A 36 3.60 -0.60 15.78
N GLN A 37 4.84 -0.97 15.77
CA GLN A 37 5.33 -2.34 15.65
C GLN A 37 4.73 -3.28 16.71
N PRO A 38 4.72 -4.61 16.48
CA PRO A 38 4.40 -5.56 17.51
C PRO A 38 5.26 -5.32 18.75
N GLY A 39 4.63 -4.98 19.87
CA GLY A 39 5.31 -4.61 21.12
C GLY A 39 5.40 -3.10 21.38
N ASP A 40 5.20 -2.23 20.41
CA ASP A 40 5.04 -0.78 20.58
C ASP A 40 3.61 -0.33 20.29
N LYS A 41 2.71 -0.66 21.22
CA LYS A 41 1.30 -0.29 21.12
C LYS A 41 1.02 1.20 21.39
N GLN A 42 2.04 1.94 21.83
CA GLN A 42 1.91 3.34 22.24
C GLN A 42 2.21 4.32 21.10
N SER A 43 2.74 3.83 20.00
CA SER A 43 2.93 4.64 18.78
C SER A 43 1.84 4.35 17.77
N MET A 44 1.35 5.38 17.14
CA MET A 44 0.34 5.30 16.08
C MET A 44 0.71 6.21 14.91
N TYR A 45 0.15 5.92 13.76
CA TYR A 45 0.40 6.70 12.56
C TYR A 45 -0.86 6.78 11.68
N LEU A 46 -0.91 7.83 10.89
CA LEU A 46 -1.96 8.12 9.94
C LEU A 46 -1.31 8.50 8.61
N ASP A 47 -1.45 7.63 7.62
CA ASP A 47 -0.90 7.80 6.28
C ASP A 47 -1.98 8.22 5.31
N ARG A 48 -1.76 9.31 4.60
CA ARG A 48 -2.59 9.72 3.48
C ARG A 48 -1.83 9.53 2.18
N LEU A 49 -2.25 8.55 1.40
CA LEU A 49 -1.71 8.22 0.08
C LEU A 49 -2.64 8.78 -0.99
N THR A 50 -2.15 9.66 -1.84
CA THR A 50 -2.93 10.23 -2.93
C THR A 50 -2.76 9.45 -4.23
N ALA A 51 -3.73 9.51 -5.12
CA ALA A 51 -3.68 8.80 -6.39
C ALA A 51 -2.58 9.30 -7.34
N ASP A 52 -2.08 10.53 -7.14
CA ASP A 52 -0.95 11.11 -7.87
C ASP A 52 0.43 10.74 -7.26
N GLY A 53 0.46 9.78 -6.33
CA GLY A 53 1.69 9.21 -5.77
C GLY A 53 2.32 10.03 -4.65
N LYS A 54 1.59 10.95 -4.01
CA LYS A 54 2.09 11.66 -2.83
C LYS A 54 1.69 10.94 -1.56
N ILE A 55 2.52 11.05 -0.54
CA ILE A 55 2.24 10.58 0.82
C ILE A 55 2.46 11.71 1.81
N HIS A 56 1.54 11.81 2.77
CA HIS A 56 1.68 12.60 3.98
C HIS A 56 1.39 11.71 5.17
N SER A 57 2.39 11.50 6.03
CA SER A 57 2.32 10.68 7.23
C SER A 57 2.34 11.55 8.47
N ARG A 58 1.51 11.21 9.43
CA ARG A 58 1.52 11.78 10.78
C ARG A 58 1.78 10.66 11.78
N PHE A 59 2.72 10.86 12.66
CA PHE A 59 3.07 9.91 13.71
C PHE A 59 2.74 10.52 15.08
N ARG A 60 2.34 9.67 16.02
CA ARG A 60 2.13 10.03 17.41
C ARG A 60 2.81 9.00 18.31
N ASP A 61 3.80 9.42 19.05
CA ASP A 61 4.48 8.63 20.06
C ASP A 61 3.93 8.99 21.46
N CYS A 62 3.41 7.99 22.16
CA CYS A 62 2.81 8.13 23.50
C CYS A 62 3.66 7.55 24.63
N ARG A 63 4.87 7.05 24.32
CA ARG A 63 5.72 6.36 25.32
C ARG A 63 6.11 7.22 26.52
N SER A 64 6.21 8.52 26.35
CA SER A 64 6.54 9.44 27.43
C SER A 64 5.35 9.85 28.30
N GLY A 65 4.16 9.29 28.06
CA GLY A 65 2.90 9.70 28.69
C GLY A 65 2.33 11.01 28.16
N LYS A 66 3.03 11.69 27.24
CA LYS A 66 2.55 12.86 26.48
C LYS A 66 2.71 12.58 25.00
N PRO A 67 1.77 13.06 24.16
CA PRO A 67 1.92 12.89 22.73
C PRO A 67 3.12 13.66 22.20
N VAL A 68 3.98 13.00 21.44
CA VAL A 68 5.00 13.62 20.61
C VAL A 68 4.63 13.36 19.17
N ASP A 69 4.15 14.40 18.50
CA ASP A 69 3.70 14.30 17.12
C ASP A 69 4.83 14.65 16.15
N SER A 70 4.92 13.94 15.04
CA SER A 70 5.80 14.25 13.91
C SER A 70 5.12 14.00 12.58
N THR A 71 5.67 14.56 11.51
CA THR A 71 5.13 14.44 10.16
C THR A 71 6.20 14.08 9.16
N GLU A 72 5.80 13.40 8.09
CA GLU A 72 6.65 13.12 6.95
C GLU A 72 5.88 13.37 5.66
N ASP A 73 6.57 13.96 4.69
CA ASP A 73 6.05 14.23 3.36
C ASP A 73 6.96 13.61 2.31
N GLY A 74 6.34 13.02 1.28
CA GLY A 74 7.08 12.33 0.26
C GLY A 74 6.23 11.84 -0.90
N THR A 75 6.74 10.82 -1.57
CA THR A 75 6.05 10.12 -2.65
C THR A 75 6.02 8.62 -2.40
N TRP A 76 5.04 7.95 -2.97
CA TRP A 76 4.91 6.50 -2.90
C TRP A 76 4.70 5.88 -4.28
N THR A 77 5.17 4.66 -4.44
CA THR A 77 4.92 3.82 -5.62
C THR A 77 4.70 2.38 -5.20
N LEU A 78 3.84 1.69 -5.94
CA LEU A 78 3.62 0.26 -5.77
C LEU A 78 3.96 -0.46 -7.08
N SER A 79 4.91 -1.39 -7.03
CA SER A 79 5.30 -2.22 -8.17
C SER A 79 5.22 -3.69 -7.78
N GLY A 80 4.22 -4.39 -8.31
CA GLY A 80 3.91 -5.73 -7.83
C GLY A 80 3.52 -5.70 -6.36
N SER A 81 4.29 -6.37 -5.51
CA SER A 81 4.12 -6.38 -4.06
C SER A 81 5.10 -5.46 -3.32
N ILE A 82 5.86 -4.64 -4.02
CA ILE A 82 6.83 -3.74 -3.39
C ILE A 82 6.26 -2.32 -3.34
N LEU A 83 6.01 -1.85 -2.12
CA LEU A 83 5.66 -0.46 -1.82
C LEU A 83 6.95 0.28 -1.46
N THR A 84 7.26 1.31 -2.24
CA THR A 84 8.42 2.18 -1.97
C THR A 84 7.90 3.55 -1.55
N ILE A 85 8.38 4.04 -0.42
CA ILE A 85 8.10 5.38 0.08
C ILE A 85 9.40 6.19 0.03
N GLN A 86 9.38 7.26 -0.75
CA GLN A 86 10.47 8.23 -0.78
C GLN A 86 10.11 9.40 0.12
N VAL A 87 10.62 9.42 1.34
CA VAL A 87 10.46 10.54 2.25
C VAL A 87 11.38 11.67 1.81
N ASN A 88 10.86 12.88 1.72
CA ASN A 88 11.62 14.07 1.37
C ASN A 88 11.77 15.00 2.57
N PHE A 89 10.74 15.12 3.39
CA PHE A 89 10.73 16.03 4.54
C PHE A 89 10.27 15.29 5.80
N HIS A 90 10.90 15.65 6.93
CA HIS A 90 10.48 15.27 8.28
C HIS A 90 10.29 16.54 9.10
N ASN A 91 9.10 16.74 9.66
CA ASN A 91 8.72 17.96 10.38
C ASN A 91 9.03 19.26 9.58
N GLY A 92 8.82 19.21 8.26
CA GLY A 92 9.11 20.32 7.35
C GLY A 92 10.59 20.55 7.04
N GLN A 93 11.51 19.75 7.59
CA GLN A 93 12.94 19.81 7.29
C GLN A 93 13.31 18.79 6.23
N LEU A 94 14.18 19.15 5.30
CA LEU A 94 14.69 18.26 4.26
C LEU A 94 15.45 17.09 4.90
N MET A 95 14.92 15.89 4.77
CA MET A 95 15.50 14.66 5.33
C MET A 95 15.20 13.48 4.37
N PRO A 96 15.88 13.40 3.22
CA PRO A 96 15.59 12.39 2.22
C PRO A 96 16.00 11.00 2.70
N ARG A 97 15.06 10.05 2.57
CA ARG A 97 15.32 8.61 2.75
C ARG A 97 14.35 7.79 1.91
N THR A 98 14.68 6.54 1.68
CA THR A 98 13.82 5.58 0.99
C THR A 98 13.49 4.45 1.92
N ASP A 99 12.20 4.21 2.13
CA ASP A 99 11.69 3.09 2.89
C ASP A 99 11.04 2.10 1.92
N VAL A 100 11.36 0.82 2.07
CA VAL A 100 10.87 -0.27 1.21
C VAL A 100 10.07 -1.24 2.06
N TYR A 101 8.85 -1.53 1.60
CA TYR A 101 7.93 -2.45 2.25
C TYR A 101 7.48 -3.51 1.26
N ARG A 102 7.33 -4.73 1.75
CA ARG A 102 6.60 -5.78 1.04
C ARG A 102 5.13 -5.69 1.41
N LEU A 103 4.26 -5.63 0.40
CA LEU A 103 2.82 -5.75 0.59
C LEU A 103 2.46 -7.23 0.75
N ASP A 104 2.09 -7.63 1.96
CA ASP A 104 1.76 -9.02 2.27
C ASP A 104 0.29 -9.34 2.00
N ALA A 105 -0.61 -8.37 2.21
CA ALA A 105 -2.02 -8.48 1.90
C ALA A 105 -2.65 -7.11 1.69
N ALA A 106 -3.67 -7.03 0.84
CA ALA A 106 -4.45 -5.82 0.65
C ALA A 106 -5.92 -6.14 0.39
N SER A 107 -6.79 -5.33 0.99
CA SER A 107 -8.22 -5.30 0.79
C SER A 107 -8.70 -3.85 0.65
N PRO A 108 -9.97 -3.58 0.30
CA PRO A 108 -10.47 -2.21 0.31
C PRO A 108 -10.46 -1.54 1.70
N ARG A 109 -10.36 -2.31 2.77
CA ARG A 109 -10.45 -1.83 4.16
C ARG A 109 -9.16 -1.91 4.95
N ASP A 110 -8.30 -2.85 4.61
CA ASP A 110 -7.09 -3.15 5.38
C ASP A 110 -5.95 -3.52 4.44
N PHE A 111 -4.73 -3.19 4.81
CA PHE A 111 -3.56 -3.79 4.20
C PHE A 111 -2.50 -4.12 5.25
N LYS A 112 -1.65 -5.07 4.89
CA LYS A 112 -0.52 -5.52 5.70
C LYS A 112 0.74 -5.33 4.90
N ILE A 113 1.73 -4.71 5.52
CA ILE A 113 3.05 -4.51 4.94
C ILE A 113 4.13 -4.95 5.92
N THR A 114 5.25 -5.38 5.38
CA THR A 114 6.45 -5.66 6.17
C THR A 114 7.57 -4.71 5.72
N TYR A 115 8.13 -3.96 6.67
CA TYR A 115 9.31 -3.13 6.41
C TYR A 115 10.51 -4.01 6.17
N GLU A 116 11.06 -3.96 4.96
CA GLU A 116 12.07 -4.92 4.50
C GLU A 116 13.37 -4.85 5.30
N LEU A 117 13.81 -3.63 5.68
CA LEU A 117 15.10 -3.45 6.37
C LEU A 117 15.16 -4.16 7.73
N LEU A 118 14.06 -4.13 8.47
CA LEU A 118 14.00 -4.64 9.86
C LEU A 118 13.09 -5.85 10.01
N ASN A 119 12.42 -6.26 8.93
CA ASN A 119 11.41 -7.33 8.91
C ASN A 119 10.27 -7.08 9.92
N PHE A 120 9.82 -5.83 10.04
CA PHE A 120 8.73 -5.46 10.93
C PHE A 120 7.40 -5.40 10.18
N PRO A 121 6.39 -6.18 10.63
CA PRO A 121 5.05 -6.14 10.06
C PRO A 121 4.25 -4.95 10.61
N TYR A 122 3.43 -4.37 9.73
CA TYR A 122 2.47 -3.33 10.04
C TYR A 122 1.10 -3.73 9.51
N ASP A 123 0.07 -3.52 10.32
CA ASP A 123 -1.33 -3.67 9.94
C ASP A 123 -1.98 -2.29 9.89
N GLU A 124 -2.60 -1.97 8.76
CA GLU A 124 -3.26 -0.69 8.55
C GLU A 124 -4.72 -0.90 8.15
N ARG A 125 -5.58 -0.07 8.71
CA ARG A 125 -6.99 -0.02 8.33
C ARG A 125 -7.34 1.29 7.66
N ARG A 126 -8.21 1.22 6.66
CA ARG A 126 -8.72 2.42 6.00
C ARG A 126 -9.62 3.21 6.95
N VAL A 127 -9.46 4.51 6.94
CA VAL A 127 -10.26 5.45 7.74
C VAL A 127 -10.77 6.58 6.85
N ASP A 128 -11.71 7.36 7.38
CA ASP A 128 -12.19 8.59 6.72
C ASP A 128 -11.07 9.65 6.67
N ASP A 129 -11.07 10.51 5.66
CA ASP A 129 -10.06 11.56 5.50
C ASP A 129 -10.04 12.58 6.63
N ARG A 130 -11.13 12.68 7.41
CA ARG A 130 -11.24 13.51 8.59
C ARG A 130 -10.93 12.77 9.89
N PHE A 131 -10.49 11.51 9.79
CA PHE A 131 -10.12 10.74 10.97
C PHE A 131 -8.97 11.43 11.70
N GLU A 132 -9.12 11.52 13.03
CA GLU A 132 -8.08 12.03 13.93
C GLU A 132 -7.51 10.90 14.76
N MET A 133 -6.18 10.91 14.91
CA MET A 133 -5.53 9.93 15.77
C MET A 133 -6.02 10.08 17.21
N PRO A 134 -6.30 8.95 17.90
CA PRO A 134 -6.68 8.97 19.30
C PRO A 134 -5.66 9.71 20.17
N SER A 135 -6.11 10.29 21.26
CA SER A 135 -5.21 10.83 22.29
C SER A 135 -4.39 9.71 22.92
N CYS A 136 -3.22 10.02 23.44
CA CYS A 136 -2.45 9.09 24.25
C CYS A 136 -3.26 8.68 25.48
N GLN A 137 -3.64 7.41 25.55
CA GLN A 137 -4.24 6.87 26.77
C GLN A 137 -3.11 6.56 27.74
N LEU A 138 -3.11 7.20 28.90
CA LEU A 138 -2.25 6.82 30.00
C LEU A 138 -2.71 5.42 30.44
N THR A 139 -1.92 4.40 30.13
CA THR A 139 -2.10 3.07 30.76
C THR A 139 -1.74 3.23 32.22
N SER A 140 -2.79 3.33 33.06
CA SER A 140 -2.67 3.25 34.52
C SER A 140 -2.29 1.83 34.95
#